data_a33aaffc7a6fe936f5634b57393b6dde
#
_entry.id   a33aaffc7a6fe936f5634b57393b6dde
#
_cell.length_a   1.000
_cell.length_b   1.000
_cell.length_c   1.000
_cell.angle_alpha   90.00
_cell.angle_beta   90.00
_cell.angle_gamma   90.00
#
_symmetry.space_group_name_H-M   'P 1'
#
loop_
_entity.id
_entity.type
_entity.pdbx_description
1 polymer ?
#
loop_
_entity_poly.entity_id
_entity_poly.type
_entity_poly.pdbx_seq_one_letter_code
_entity_poly.pdbx_strand_id
1 'polypeptide(L)'
;FLVETIIKIGAHGSRPWDYFRDPWNVFDFAIIVVCFLPIDSNYVAVFRIARVLRTLRLVTALPQLQHLVAALLRSIPSLGYVGILLLLHFYIYAVVGTFLFRSNDPVQFGTLPRTMLTLFEVLTLEAWPEYMRTQMYGSDAYYSDEQRELAQGFIVSPTAWSYVAPIYF
;
A
#
# COMPACT_ATOMS: atom_id res chain seq x y z
N PHE A 1 15.56 16.26 -22.04
CA PHE A 1 14.30 16.30 -21.28
C PHE A 1 13.91 17.74 -20.91
N LEU A 2 14.73 18.48 -20.14
CA LEU A 2 14.46 19.88 -19.83
C LEU A 2 14.25 20.73 -21.08
N VAL A 3 15.14 20.57 -22.06
CA VAL A 3 15.05 21.29 -23.33
C VAL A 3 13.74 20.96 -24.05
N GLU A 4 13.33 19.71 -24.10
CA GLU A 4 12.06 19.29 -24.69
C GLU A 4 10.85 19.92 -23.99
N THR A 5 10.84 19.90 -22.65
CA THR A 5 9.76 20.52 -21.87
C THR A 5 9.72 22.02 -22.06
N ILE A 6 10.89 22.68 -22.09
CA ILE A 6 10.98 24.12 -22.38
C ILE A 6 10.46 24.43 -23.78
N ILE A 7 10.81 23.62 -24.77
CA ILE A 7 10.33 23.77 -26.15
C ILE A 7 8.80 23.55 -26.20
N LYS A 8 8.27 22.52 -25.53
CA LYS A 8 6.83 22.26 -25.45
C LYS A 8 6.06 23.40 -24.79
N ILE A 9 6.59 23.94 -23.69
CA ILE A 9 5.98 25.11 -23.00
C ILE A 9 6.08 26.35 -23.92
N GLY A 10 7.22 26.57 -24.58
CA GLY A 10 7.43 27.68 -25.52
C GLY A 10 6.55 27.58 -26.77
N ALA A 11 6.24 26.39 -27.25
CA ALA A 11 5.35 26.17 -28.40
C ALA A 11 3.90 26.63 -28.14
N HIS A 12 3.47 26.74 -26.85
CA HIS A 12 2.15 27.27 -26.48
C HIS A 12 2.10 28.83 -26.52
N GLY A 13 3.21 29.49 -26.90
CA GLY A 13 3.29 30.94 -27.16
C GLY A 13 2.83 31.77 -25.97
N SER A 14 1.79 32.58 -26.14
CA SER A 14 1.31 33.55 -25.15
C SER A 14 0.58 32.92 -23.94
N ARG A 15 0.30 31.61 -23.95
CA ARG A 15 -0.44 30.93 -22.87
C ARG A 15 0.28 29.66 -22.38
N PRO A 16 1.37 29.79 -21.62
CA PRO A 16 2.12 28.64 -21.12
C PRO A 16 1.32 27.73 -20.17
N TRP A 17 0.24 28.26 -19.59
CA TRP A 17 -0.68 27.49 -18.73
C TRP A 17 -1.47 26.41 -19.48
N ASP A 18 -1.66 26.53 -20.78
CA ASP A 18 -2.34 25.52 -21.58
C ASP A 18 -1.53 24.22 -21.67
N TYR A 19 -0.21 24.25 -21.43
CA TYR A 19 0.63 23.07 -21.27
C TYR A 19 0.14 22.15 -20.14
N PHE A 20 -0.31 22.73 -19.01
CA PHE A 20 -0.78 21.99 -17.83
C PHE A 20 -2.22 21.48 -17.93
N ARG A 21 -2.91 21.76 -19.01
CA ARG A 21 -4.24 21.20 -19.27
C ARG A 21 -4.19 19.72 -19.70
N ASP A 22 -3.08 19.30 -20.31
CA ASP A 22 -2.87 17.91 -20.66
C ASP A 22 -2.26 17.16 -19.47
N PRO A 23 -2.97 16.16 -18.91
CA PRO A 23 -2.48 15.38 -17.78
C PRO A 23 -1.13 14.67 -18.05
N TRP A 24 -0.83 14.32 -19.30
CA TRP A 24 0.43 13.71 -19.67
C TRP A 24 1.59 14.69 -19.62
N ASN A 25 1.38 15.93 -19.98
CA ASN A 25 2.37 17.00 -19.84
C ASN A 25 2.62 17.34 -18.36
N VAL A 26 1.56 17.31 -17.53
CA VAL A 26 1.69 17.48 -16.07
C VAL A 26 2.50 16.33 -15.46
N PHE A 27 2.27 15.11 -15.90
CA PHE A 27 3.02 13.93 -15.46
C PHE A 27 4.51 14.04 -15.80
N ASP A 28 4.83 14.41 -17.06
CA ASP A 28 6.22 14.65 -17.50
C ASP A 28 6.90 15.75 -16.67
N PHE A 29 6.18 16.83 -16.42
CA PHE A 29 6.68 17.95 -15.60
C PHE A 29 6.91 17.55 -14.14
N ALA A 30 5.98 16.78 -13.55
CA ALA A 30 6.11 16.29 -12.18
C ALA A 30 7.37 15.42 -12.01
N ILE A 31 7.66 14.54 -12.97
CA ILE A 31 8.89 13.71 -12.94
C ILE A 31 10.13 14.62 -12.95
N ILE A 32 10.14 15.66 -13.79
CA ILE A 32 11.27 16.61 -13.83
C ILE A 32 11.43 17.32 -12.50
N VAL A 33 10.36 17.84 -11.92
CA VAL A 33 10.39 18.53 -10.62
C VAL A 33 10.96 17.61 -9.53
N VAL A 34 10.47 16.36 -9.44
CA VAL A 34 10.98 15.39 -8.46
C VAL A 34 12.48 15.12 -8.66
N CYS A 35 12.96 15.09 -9.91
CA CYS A 35 14.39 14.91 -10.21
C CYS A 35 15.27 16.11 -9.83
N PHE A 36 14.69 17.30 -9.70
CA PHE A 36 15.40 18.54 -9.40
C PHE A 36 15.23 19.04 -7.96
N LEU A 37 14.34 18.41 -7.18
CA LEU A 37 14.21 18.76 -5.76
C LEU A 37 15.56 18.55 -5.06
N PRO A 38 16.11 19.58 -4.40
CA PRO A 38 17.31 19.45 -3.57
C PRO A 38 16.93 18.69 -2.30
N ILE A 39 17.07 17.37 -2.37
CA ILE A 39 16.82 16.49 -1.23
C ILE A 39 18.17 16.25 -0.57
N ASP A 40 18.26 16.53 0.73
CA ASP A 40 19.47 16.37 1.54
C ASP A 40 20.17 15.02 1.33
N SER A 41 21.49 15.02 1.44
CA SER A 41 22.38 13.89 1.15
C SER A 41 22.06 12.58 1.89
N ASN A 42 21.23 12.62 2.93
CA ASN A 42 20.78 11.47 3.68
C ASN A 42 19.76 10.57 2.93
N TYR A 43 19.21 11.04 1.81
CA TYR A 43 18.17 10.33 1.04
C TYR A 43 18.68 9.78 -0.28
N VAL A 44 19.81 9.07 -0.26
CA VAL A 44 20.35 8.36 -1.46
C VAL A 44 19.30 7.47 -2.15
N ALA A 45 18.37 6.90 -1.37
CA ALA A 45 17.27 6.11 -1.88
C ALA A 45 16.33 6.92 -2.80
N VAL A 46 16.07 8.19 -2.50
CA VAL A 46 15.19 9.05 -3.31
C VAL A 46 15.79 9.34 -4.69
N PHE A 47 17.12 9.53 -4.77
CA PHE A 47 17.80 9.67 -6.07
C PHE A 47 17.71 8.40 -6.93
N ARG A 48 17.71 7.20 -6.30
CA ARG A 48 17.48 5.95 -7.03
C ARG A 48 16.06 5.88 -7.58
N ILE A 49 15.06 6.25 -6.75
CA ILE A 49 13.65 6.31 -7.16
C ILE A 49 13.46 7.33 -8.29
N ALA A 50 14.02 8.53 -8.18
CA ALA A 50 13.96 9.56 -9.24
C ALA A 50 14.54 9.05 -10.56
N ARG A 51 15.61 8.24 -10.50
CA ARG A 51 16.19 7.62 -11.70
C ARG A 51 15.25 6.60 -12.33
N VAL A 52 14.56 5.80 -11.50
CA VAL A 52 13.58 4.82 -11.98
C VAL A 52 12.33 5.53 -12.51
N LEU A 53 11.85 6.60 -11.85
CA LEU A 53 10.71 7.39 -12.32
C LEU A 53 10.93 7.97 -13.73
N ARG A 54 12.20 8.21 -14.11
CA ARG A 54 12.53 8.65 -15.48
C ARG A 54 12.13 7.62 -16.54
N THR A 55 12.16 6.32 -16.21
CA THR A 55 11.74 5.27 -17.15
C THR A 55 10.22 5.25 -17.36
N LEU A 56 9.43 5.74 -16.40
CA LEU A 56 7.98 5.88 -16.54
C LEU A 56 7.56 6.85 -17.64
N ARG A 57 8.48 7.74 -18.06
CA ARG A 57 8.25 8.60 -19.21
C ARG A 57 8.05 7.82 -20.52
N LEU A 58 8.44 6.54 -20.57
CA LEU A 58 8.13 5.69 -21.71
C LEU A 58 6.62 5.59 -21.95
N VAL A 59 5.80 5.77 -20.89
CA VAL A 59 4.34 5.80 -21.00
C VAL A 59 3.87 7.00 -21.83
N THR A 60 4.48 8.18 -21.62
CA THR A 60 4.13 9.37 -22.40
C THR A 60 4.68 9.35 -23.83
N ALA A 61 5.73 8.56 -24.07
CA ALA A 61 6.33 8.40 -25.40
C ALA A 61 5.54 7.44 -26.30
N LEU A 62 4.74 6.53 -25.73
CA LEU A 62 4.00 5.50 -26.45
C LEU A 62 2.48 5.71 -26.36
N PRO A 63 1.79 6.15 -27.42
CA PRO A 63 0.35 6.42 -27.38
C PRO A 63 -0.49 5.22 -26.93
N GLN A 64 -0.08 4.02 -27.28
CA GLN A 64 -0.77 2.80 -26.85
C GLN A 64 -0.76 2.61 -25.34
N LEU A 65 0.38 2.89 -24.67
CA LEU A 65 0.47 2.85 -23.21
C LEU A 65 -0.35 3.97 -22.56
N GLN A 66 -0.39 5.15 -23.15
CA GLN A 66 -1.23 6.24 -22.66
C GLN A 66 -2.71 5.83 -22.65
N HIS A 67 -3.21 5.19 -23.71
CA HIS A 67 -4.59 4.69 -23.78
C HIS A 67 -4.87 3.64 -22.71
N LEU A 68 -3.96 2.69 -22.49
CA LEU A 68 -4.10 1.66 -21.46
C LEU A 68 -4.14 2.27 -20.05
N VAL A 69 -3.21 3.16 -19.73
CA VAL A 69 -3.17 3.85 -18.44
C VAL A 69 -4.39 4.74 -18.24
N ALA A 70 -4.82 5.47 -19.28
CA ALA A 70 -6.03 6.28 -19.23
C ALA A 70 -7.28 5.44 -18.95
N ALA A 71 -7.41 4.26 -19.58
CA ALA A 71 -8.50 3.33 -19.33
C ALA A 71 -8.48 2.81 -17.88
N LEU A 72 -7.29 2.45 -17.38
CA LEU A 72 -7.10 2.03 -16.00
C LEU A 72 -7.51 3.13 -15.01
N LEU A 73 -7.02 4.36 -15.19
CA LEU A 73 -7.36 5.50 -14.34
C LEU A 73 -8.85 5.84 -14.35
N ARG A 74 -9.53 5.67 -15.48
CA ARG A 74 -10.98 5.86 -15.59
C ARG A 74 -11.80 4.82 -14.83
N SER A 75 -11.25 3.64 -14.57
CA SER A 75 -11.90 2.60 -13.76
C SER A 75 -11.78 2.83 -12.26
N ILE A 76 -10.80 3.64 -11.80
CA ILE A 76 -10.56 3.90 -10.37
C ILE A 76 -11.81 4.44 -9.64
N PRO A 77 -12.57 5.42 -10.17
CA PRO A 77 -13.74 5.94 -9.47
C PRO A 77 -14.79 4.86 -9.18
N SER A 78 -15.02 3.94 -10.12
CA SER A 78 -15.96 2.83 -9.90
C SER A 78 -15.46 1.82 -8.89
N LEU A 79 -14.15 1.54 -8.89
CA LEU A 79 -13.50 0.69 -7.90
C LEU A 79 -13.44 1.35 -6.51
N GLY A 80 -13.45 2.68 -6.44
CA GLY A 80 -13.39 3.43 -5.20
C GLY A 80 -14.55 3.09 -4.24
N TYR A 81 -15.76 2.94 -4.77
CA TYR A 81 -16.94 2.55 -3.96
C TYR A 81 -16.77 1.15 -3.37
N VAL A 82 -16.26 0.21 -4.16
CA VAL A 82 -15.96 -1.15 -3.69
C VAL A 82 -14.83 -1.12 -2.66
N GLY A 83 -13.81 -0.28 -2.88
CA GLY A 83 -12.70 -0.08 -1.94
C GLY A 83 -13.17 0.46 -0.59
N ILE A 84 -14.09 1.44 -0.58
CA ILE A 84 -14.66 1.98 0.67
C ILE A 84 -15.45 0.90 1.42
N LEU A 85 -16.27 0.12 0.71
CA LEU A 85 -17.01 -0.98 1.32
C LEU A 85 -16.06 -2.04 1.90
N LEU A 86 -15.00 -2.36 1.19
CA LEU A 86 -13.97 -3.29 1.64
C LEU A 86 -13.25 -2.76 2.89
N LEU A 87 -12.86 -1.49 2.91
CA LEU A 87 -12.25 -0.86 4.08
C LEU A 87 -13.16 -0.88 5.31
N LEU A 88 -14.46 -0.63 5.12
CA LEU A 88 -15.44 -0.75 6.20
C LEU A 88 -15.50 -2.19 6.71
N HIS A 89 -15.51 -3.17 5.82
CA HIS A 89 -15.49 -4.58 6.18
C HIS A 89 -14.24 -4.93 6.98
N PHE A 90 -13.06 -4.54 6.49
CA PHE A 90 -11.81 -4.71 7.22
C PHE A 90 -11.84 -4.08 8.61
N TYR A 91 -12.37 -2.87 8.71
CA TYR A 91 -12.47 -2.18 10.00
C TYR A 91 -13.32 -2.99 11.00
N ILE A 92 -14.49 -3.47 10.59
CA ILE A 92 -15.38 -4.26 11.46
C ILE A 92 -14.67 -5.55 11.90
N TYR A 93 -14.08 -6.29 10.95
CA TYR A 93 -13.34 -7.52 11.25
C TYR A 93 -12.12 -7.24 12.12
N ALA A 94 -11.40 -6.14 11.89
CA ALA A 94 -10.26 -5.77 12.71
C ALA A 94 -10.64 -5.45 14.15
N VAL A 95 -11.77 -4.78 14.38
CA VAL A 95 -12.28 -4.53 15.74
C VAL A 95 -12.61 -5.84 16.43
N VAL A 96 -13.32 -6.74 15.76
CA VAL A 96 -13.66 -8.07 16.29
C VAL A 96 -12.40 -8.89 16.56
N GLY A 97 -11.45 -8.94 15.61
CA GLY A 97 -10.21 -9.69 15.75
C GLY A 97 -9.33 -9.17 16.89
N THR A 98 -9.20 -7.86 17.00
CA THR A 98 -8.48 -7.24 18.14
C THR A 98 -9.15 -7.59 19.46
N PHE A 99 -10.48 -7.55 19.55
CA PHE A 99 -11.20 -7.88 20.77
C PHE A 99 -11.04 -9.36 21.17
N LEU A 100 -11.11 -10.27 20.20
CA LEU A 100 -11.05 -11.71 20.45
C LEU A 100 -9.62 -12.21 20.71
N PHE A 101 -8.65 -11.76 19.90
CA PHE A 101 -7.33 -12.39 19.82
C PHE A 101 -6.21 -11.58 20.46
N ARG A 102 -6.46 -10.35 20.90
CA ARG A 102 -5.43 -9.49 21.49
C ARG A 102 -4.64 -10.12 22.63
N SER A 103 -5.31 -10.89 23.49
CA SER A 103 -4.66 -11.52 24.65
C SER A 103 -3.85 -12.75 24.26
N ASN A 104 -4.30 -13.49 23.26
CA ASN A 104 -3.62 -14.67 22.75
C ASN A 104 -2.44 -14.30 21.84
N ASP A 105 -2.64 -13.33 20.93
CA ASP A 105 -1.67 -12.95 19.92
C ASP A 105 -1.55 -11.41 19.83
N PRO A 106 -0.88 -10.78 20.81
CA PRO A 106 -0.69 -9.34 20.80
C PRO A 106 0.24 -8.85 19.68
N VAL A 107 1.05 -9.73 19.10
CA VAL A 107 1.95 -9.40 18.00
C VAL A 107 1.16 -9.04 16.76
N GLN A 108 0.12 -9.79 16.43
CA GLN A 108 -0.70 -9.61 15.22
C GLN A 108 -2.02 -8.88 15.48
N PHE A 109 -2.63 -9.12 16.65
CA PHE A 109 -3.95 -8.59 17.01
C PHE A 109 -3.93 -7.59 18.17
N GLY A 110 -2.74 -7.13 18.62
CA GLY A 110 -2.60 -6.26 19.78
C GLY A 110 -3.18 -4.86 19.60
N THR A 111 -3.20 -4.32 18.38
CA THR A 111 -3.73 -2.99 18.05
C THR A 111 -4.53 -3.02 16.77
N LEU A 112 -5.53 -2.14 16.64
CA LEU A 112 -6.38 -2.05 15.44
C LEU A 112 -5.59 -1.92 14.11
N PRO A 113 -4.59 -1.03 13.99
CA PRO A 113 -3.82 -0.93 12.76
C PRO A 113 -3.05 -2.21 12.41
N ARG A 114 -2.51 -2.92 13.41
CA ARG A 114 -1.84 -4.21 13.20
C ARG A 114 -2.79 -5.27 12.73
N THR A 115 -3.94 -5.40 13.40
CA THR A 115 -4.99 -6.33 13.00
C THR A 115 -5.45 -6.07 11.57
N MET A 116 -5.59 -4.81 11.15
CA MET A 116 -5.92 -4.47 9.76
C MET A 116 -4.85 -4.94 8.78
N LEU A 117 -3.56 -4.83 9.16
CA LEU A 117 -2.45 -5.31 8.34
C LEU A 117 -2.47 -6.84 8.22
N THR A 118 -2.65 -7.55 9.33
CA THR A 118 -2.80 -9.01 9.36
C THR A 118 -3.97 -9.47 8.49
N LEU A 119 -5.13 -8.79 8.57
CA LEU A 119 -6.27 -9.09 7.72
C LEU A 119 -6.00 -8.82 6.23
N PHE A 120 -5.19 -7.82 5.92
CA PHE A 120 -4.75 -7.57 4.55
C PHE A 120 -3.86 -8.72 4.03
N GLU A 121 -2.95 -9.25 4.85
CA GLU A 121 -2.17 -10.45 4.52
C GLU A 121 -3.08 -11.66 4.29
N VAL A 122 -4.05 -11.88 5.19
CA VAL A 122 -5.06 -12.93 5.03
C VAL A 122 -5.86 -12.77 3.73
N LEU A 123 -6.26 -11.55 3.37
CA LEU A 123 -6.97 -11.27 2.11
C LEU A 123 -6.13 -11.64 0.88
N THR A 124 -4.82 -11.42 0.95
CA THR A 124 -3.90 -11.82 -0.13
C THR A 124 -3.58 -13.31 -0.12
N LEU A 125 -4.25 -14.07 0.73
CA LEU A 125 -4.07 -15.51 0.94
C LEU A 125 -2.69 -15.88 1.48
N GLU A 126 -2.00 -14.92 2.10
CA GLU A 126 -0.70 -15.14 2.73
C GLU A 126 -0.88 -15.48 4.20
N ALA A 127 -0.14 -16.47 4.68
CA ALA A 127 -0.03 -16.88 6.08
C ALA A 127 -1.36 -17.12 6.84
N TRP A 128 -2.52 -17.09 6.19
CA TRP A 128 -3.82 -17.27 6.85
C TRP A 128 -3.96 -18.59 7.64
N PRO A 129 -3.37 -19.74 7.20
CA PRO A 129 -3.47 -20.97 7.98
C PRO A 129 -2.65 -20.90 9.27
N GLU A 130 -1.56 -20.14 9.26
CA GLU A 130 -0.70 -19.94 10.42
C GLU A 130 -1.42 -19.08 11.48
N TYR A 131 -1.99 -17.96 11.06
CA TYR A 131 -2.79 -17.10 11.94
C TYR A 131 -3.97 -17.86 12.53
N MET A 132 -4.71 -18.57 11.69
CA MET A 132 -5.84 -19.39 12.15
C MET A 132 -5.40 -20.44 13.19
N ARG A 133 -4.31 -21.18 12.93
CA ARG A 133 -3.80 -22.21 13.85
C ARG A 133 -3.32 -21.64 15.16
N THR A 134 -2.63 -20.49 15.12
CA THR A 134 -2.20 -19.78 16.33
C THR A 134 -3.40 -19.43 17.21
N GLN A 135 -4.52 -19.01 16.61
CA GLN A 135 -5.73 -18.73 17.39
C GLN A 135 -6.48 -20.00 17.81
N MET A 136 -6.40 -21.07 17.04
CA MET A 136 -7.05 -22.35 17.39
C MET A 136 -6.40 -23.06 18.57
N TYR A 137 -5.07 -23.06 18.63
CA TYR A 137 -4.31 -23.90 19.57
C TYR A 137 -3.58 -23.12 20.64
N GLY A 138 -3.50 -21.80 20.52
CA GLY A 138 -2.78 -20.91 21.40
C GLY A 138 -1.41 -20.50 20.85
N SER A 139 -0.98 -19.29 21.18
CA SER A 139 0.28 -18.72 20.73
C SER A 139 1.52 -19.44 21.29
N ASP A 140 1.42 -20.04 22.47
CA ASP A 140 2.48 -20.84 23.09
C ASP A 140 2.84 -22.08 22.24
N ALA A 141 1.87 -22.67 21.57
CA ALA A 141 2.07 -23.85 20.74
C ALA A 141 2.54 -23.54 19.32
N TYR A 142 2.15 -22.38 18.77
CA TYR A 142 2.32 -22.09 17.35
C TYR A 142 3.24 -20.93 17.00
N TYR A 143 3.66 -20.10 17.96
CA TYR A 143 4.61 -19.03 17.68
C TYR A 143 5.94 -19.56 17.17
N SER A 144 6.43 -18.97 16.07
CA SER A 144 7.81 -19.12 15.63
C SER A 144 8.76 -18.45 16.63
N ASP A 145 10.05 -18.77 16.55
CA ASP A 145 11.06 -18.16 17.44
C ASP A 145 11.11 -16.65 17.29
N GLU A 146 10.96 -16.14 16.07
CA GLU A 146 10.87 -14.69 15.77
C GLU A 146 9.63 -14.05 16.41
N GLN A 147 8.48 -14.70 16.32
CA GLN A 147 7.25 -14.21 16.95
C GLN A 147 7.36 -14.22 18.49
N ARG A 148 8.04 -15.21 19.06
CA ARG A 148 8.31 -15.27 20.50
C ARG A 148 9.20 -14.12 20.95
N GLU A 149 10.24 -13.76 20.19
CA GLU A 149 11.06 -12.60 20.47
C GLU A 149 10.25 -11.29 20.42
N LEU A 150 9.45 -11.12 19.41
CA LEU A 150 8.56 -9.95 19.28
C LEU A 150 7.52 -9.88 20.39
N ALA A 151 7.08 -11.02 20.91
CA ALA A 151 6.11 -11.11 21.99
C ALA A 151 6.68 -10.81 23.38
N GLN A 152 8.01 -10.80 23.58
CA GLN A 152 8.65 -10.57 24.90
C GLN A 152 8.26 -9.24 25.57
N GLY A 153 7.84 -8.25 24.78
CA GLY A 153 7.35 -6.95 25.27
C GLY A 153 5.87 -6.91 25.64
N PHE A 154 5.14 -8.01 25.48
CA PHE A 154 3.69 -8.05 25.67
C PHE A 154 3.29 -9.04 26.76
N ILE A 155 2.15 -8.78 27.41
CA ILE A 155 1.51 -9.76 28.29
C ILE A 155 0.71 -10.70 27.40
N VAL A 156 1.23 -11.91 27.18
CA VAL A 156 0.57 -12.94 26.37
C VAL A 156 -0.21 -13.86 27.32
N SER A 157 -1.48 -14.05 27.02
CA SER A 157 -2.34 -15.02 27.72
C SER A 157 -2.83 -16.04 26.69
N PRO A 158 -2.07 -17.13 26.48
CA PRO A 158 -2.41 -18.14 25.49
C PRO A 158 -3.82 -18.67 25.74
N THR A 159 -4.67 -18.57 24.73
CA THR A 159 -6.06 -19.01 24.81
C THR A 159 -6.41 -19.70 23.49
N ALA A 160 -6.85 -20.96 23.59
CA ALA A 160 -7.28 -21.71 22.43
C ALA A 160 -8.74 -21.39 22.06
N TRP A 161 -8.94 -20.85 20.85
CA TRP A 161 -10.25 -20.52 20.29
C TRP A 161 -10.62 -21.53 19.19
N SER A 162 -10.56 -22.82 19.50
CA SER A 162 -10.63 -23.93 18.52
C SER A 162 -11.83 -23.91 17.58
N TYR A 163 -12.96 -23.34 17.99
CA TYR A 163 -14.17 -23.24 17.17
C TYR A 163 -14.39 -21.84 16.58
N VAL A 164 -13.94 -20.81 17.25
CA VAL A 164 -14.16 -19.43 16.83
C VAL A 164 -13.18 -19.03 15.72
N ALA A 165 -11.92 -19.46 15.82
CA ALA A 165 -10.91 -19.12 14.85
C ALA A 165 -11.26 -19.59 13.41
N PRO A 166 -11.68 -20.86 13.16
CA PRO A 166 -12.06 -21.29 11.81
C PRO A 166 -13.30 -20.57 11.24
N ILE A 167 -14.13 -19.97 12.09
CA ILE A 167 -15.30 -19.20 11.65
C ILE A 167 -14.91 -17.76 11.32
N TYR A 168 -13.90 -17.23 12.00
CA TYR A 168 -13.40 -15.87 11.79
C TYR A 168 -12.54 -15.77 10.53
N PHE A 169 -11.64 -16.72 10.28
CA PHE A 169 -10.75 -16.78 9.12
C PHE A 169 -11.38 -17.53 7.94
#